data_a591a66cd7078161e304f936b43611a8
#
_entry.id   a591a66cd7078161e304f936b43611a8
#
_cell.length_a   1.000
_cell.length_b   1.000
_cell.length_c   1.000
_cell.angle_alpha   90.00
_cell.angle_beta   90.00
_cell.angle_gamma   90.00
#
_symmetry.space_group_name_H-M   'P 1'
#
loop_
_entity.id
_entity.type
_entity.pdbx_description
1 polymer ?
#
loop_
_entity_poly.entity_id
_entity_poly.type
_entity_poly.pdbx_seq_one_letter_code
_entity_poly.pdbx_strand_id
1 'polypeptide(L)'
;LAGGSRFASNDLTYHKLSGAANLEKRLIDSDFTNSSLLSFVSRVNYDYDNRYFATFTARYDGSSKFGTGHKWGLMPSFSLAWNMAGEQFMQPYSSWLNKLKIRAGYGVTGNQDIENYAYLTLYYPQISNGVASYRTSGRRGTPGITWEKQRQTNFGLDIAMWNNRLSMSIDAFFITNDDLLMNHSLNRTSGYTNTDRKSVV
;
A
#
# COMPACT_ATOMS: atom_id res chain seq x y z
N LEU A 1 29.00 -23.84 -3.81
CA LEU A 1 29.95 -22.72 -3.98
C LEU A 1 29.48 -21.89 -5.16
N ALA A 2 29.20 -20.60 -4.90
CA ALA A 2 28.86 -19.63 -5.92
C ALA A 2 30.10 -18.77 -6.19
N GLY A 3 30.37 -18.44 -7.44
CA GLY A 3 31.52 -17.61 -7.78
C GLY A 3 31.45 -17.01 -9.18
N GLY A 4 32.16 -15.94 -9.38
CA GLY A 4 32.31 -15.27 -10.65
C GLY A 4 33.61 -14.49 -10.68
N SER A 5 34.11 -14.16 -11.88
CA SER A 5 35.28 -13.34 -12.05
C SER A 5 35.10 -12.33 -13.18
N ARG A 6 35.88 -11.25 -13.15
CA ARG A 6 35.84 -10.15 -14.14
C ARG A 6 34.46 -9.49 -14.20
N PHE A 7 34.04 -8.92 -13.08
CA PHE A 7 32.81 -8.10 -13.04
C PHE A 7 32.99 -6.82 -13.85
N ALA A 8 31.90 -6.36 -14.48
CA ALA A 8 31.89 -5.09 -15.22
C ALA A 8 32.04 -3.88 -14.29
N SER A 9 31.64 -4.02 -13.02
CA SER A 9 31.83 -3.04 -11.94
C SER A 9 32.14 -3.77 -10.64
N ASN A 10 33.00 -3.21 -9.80
CA ASN A 10 33.29 -3.73 -8.47
C ASN A 10 32.10 -3.66 -7.53
N ASP A 11 31.11 -2.80 -7.82
CA ASP A 11 29.90 -2.63 -7.01
C ASP A 11 28.92 -3.82 -7.12
N LEU A 12 29.09 -4.66 -8.15
CA LEU A 12 28.21 -5.80 -8.40
C LEU A 12 28.56 -7.05 -7.60
N THR A 13 29.83 -7.28 -7.30
CA THR A 13 30.41 -8.40 -6.52
C THR A 13 29.45 -9.57 -6.23
N TYR A 14 29.18 -9.84 -4.94
CA TYR A 14 28.31 -10.96 -4.50
C TYR A 14 26.81 -10.68 -4.68
N HIS A 15 26.43 -9.43 -4.91
CA HIS A 15 25.01 -9.06 -5.09
C HIS A 15 24.47 -9.48 -6.46
N LYS A 16 25.34 -9.60 -7.48
CA LYS A 16 24.94 -10.05 -8.83
C LYS A 16 26.03 -10.84 -9.51
N LEU A 17 26.15 -12.10 -9.17
CA LEU A 17 27.17 -13.00 -9.72
C LEU A 17 26.99 -13.22 -11.22
N SER A 18 25.79 -13.11 -11.78
CA SER A 18 25.56 -13.16 -13.23
C SER A 18 26.20 -12.02 -14.00
N GLY A 19 26.64 -10.95 -13.33
CA GLY A 19 27.40 -9.84 -13.91
C GLY A 19 28.87 -10.14 -14.18
N ALA A 20 29.37 -11.34 -13.82
CA ALA A 20 30.74 -11.73 -14.11
C ALA A 20 30.97 -11.86 -15.63
N ALA A 21 32.03 -11.25 -16.12
CA ALA A 21 32.38 -11.24 -17.53
C ALA A 21 32.82 -12.61 -18.04
N ASN A 22 33.43 -13.46 -17.19
CA ASN A 22 33.85 -14.79 -17.55
C ASN A 22 32.69 -15.78 -17.42
N LEU A 23 31.99 -16.01 -18.54
CA LEU A 23 30.82 -16.89 -18.60
C LEU A 23 31.12 -18.35 -18.29
N GLU A 24 32.32 -18.83 -18.64
CA GLU A 24 32.75 -20.22 -18.39
C GLU A 24 32.90 -20.51 -16.89
N LYS A 25 33.21 -19.49 -16.09
CA LYS A 25 33.38 -19.59 -14.65
C LYS A 25 32.15 -19.09 -13.83
N ARG A 26 31.10 -18.67 -14.52
CA ARG A 26 29.86 -18.25 -13.83
C ARG A 26 29.04 -19.48 -13.46
N LEU A 27 29.08 -19.85 -12.20
CA LEU A 27 28.42 -21.06 -11.71
C LEU A 27 26.96 -20.82 -11.28
N ILE A 28 26.61 -19.63 -10.76
CA ILE A 28 25.30 -19.30 -10.20
C ILE A 28 24.98 -17.83 -10.49
N ASP A 29 23.71 -17.55 -10.77
CA ASP A 29 23.14 -16.21 -10.77
C ASP A 29 22.69 -15.86 -9.35
N SER A 30 22.93 -14.64 -8.91
CA SER A 30 22.45 -14.12 -7.66
C SER A 30 21.92 -12.70 -7.85
N ASP A 31 20.84 -12.39 -7.16
CA ASP A 31 20.26 -11.06 -7.14
C ASP A 31 19.95 -10.69 -5.69
N PHE A 32 20.07 -9.42 -5.37
CA PHE A 32 19.79 -8.89 -4.06
C PHE A 32 18.84 -7.70 -4.19
N THR A 33 17.70 -7.80 -3.51
CA THR A 33 16.73 -6.71 -3.45
C THR A 33 16.44 -6.37 -1.98
N ASN A 34 16.28 -5.10 -1.69
CA ASN A 34 15.95 -4.62 -0.36
C ASN A 34 14.82 -3.61 -0.43
N SER A 35 13.92 -3.69 0.53
CA SER A 35 12.88 -2.68 0.75
C SER A 35 12.69 -2.43 2.24
N SER A 36 12.35 -1.21 2.59
CA SER A 36 12.07 -0.81 3.97
C SER A 36 10.78 0.00 4.03
N LEU A 37 10.06 -0.19 5.14
CA LEU A 37 8.84 0.55 5.48
C LEU A 37 9.00 1.11 6.89
N LEU A 38 8.73 2.40 7.06
CA LEU A 38 8.69 3.07 8.36
C LEU A 38 7.31 3.70 8.53
N SER A 39 6.68 3.44 9.69
CA SER A 39 5.32 3.91 9.97
C SER A 39 5.26 4.59 11.33
N PHE A 40 4.62 5.77 11.35
CA PHE A 40 4.23 6.47 12.57
C PHE A 40 2.72 6.44 12.69
N VAL A 41 2.23 6.00 13.85
CA VAL A 41 0.77 5.87 14.08
C VAL A 41 0.41 6.65 15.34
N SER A 42 -0.64 7.46 15.24
CA SER A 42 -1.27 8.13 16.37
C SER A 42 -2.77 7.83 16.35
N ARG A 43 -3.34 7.54 17.53
CA ARG A 43 -4.77 7.31 17.69
C ARG A 43 -5.29 8.00 18.94
N VAL A 44 -6.41 8.67 18.80
CA VAL A 44 -7.17 9.28 19.89
C VAL A 44 -8.56 8.69 19.88
N ASN A 45 -8.99 8.18 21.03
CA ASN A 45 -10.35 7.72 21.25
C ASN A 45 -11.01 8.61 22.29
N TYR A 46 -12.24 9.01 22.03
CA TYR A 46 -13.04 9.81 22.93
C TYR A 46 -14.38 9.11 23.15
N ASP A 47 -14.76 8.97 24.40
CA ASP A 47 -16.03 8.43 24.83
C ASP A 47 -16.67 9.45 25.79
N TYR A 48 -17.91 9.79 25.53
CA TYR A 48 -18.68 10.64 26.41
C TYR A 48 -19.99 9.95 26.82
N ASP A 49 -20.09 9.67 28.11
CA ASP A 49 -21.27 9.10 28.78
C ASP A 49 -21.77 7.78 28.14
N ASN A 50 -20.87 6.98 27.57
CA ASN A 50 -21.20 5.75 26.83
C ASN A 50 -22.26 5.95 25.72
N ARG A 51 -22.46 7.20 25.29
CA ARG A 51 -23.42 7.59 24.25
C ARG A 51 -22.74 8.05 22.98
N TYR A 52 -21.69 8.86 23.10
CA TYR A 52 -20.97 9.45 21.97
C TYR A 52 -19.55 8.93 21.92
N PHE A 53 -19.19 8.35 20.82
CA PHE A 53 -17.85 7.79 20.60
C PHE A 53 -17.22 8.46 19.39
N ALA A 54 -16.00 8.87 19.52
CA ALA A 54 -15.21 9.39 18.42
C ALA A 54 -13.81 8.76 18.43
N THR A 55 -13.35 8.34 17.27
CA THR A 55 -11.97 7.86 17.09
C THR A 55 -11.34 8.62 15.96
N PHE A 56 -10.13 9.11 16.17
CA PHE A 56 -9.28 9.67 15.14
C PHE A 56 -7.98 8.87 15.10
N THR A 57 -7.56 8.48 13.90
CA THR A 57 -6.27 7.81 13.68
C THR A 57 -5.55 8.51 12.54
N ALA A 58 -4.28 8.79 12.71
CA ALA A 58 -3.39 9.23 11.65
C ALA A 58 -2.23 8.26 11.55
N ARG A 59 -1.97 7.73 10.34
CA ARG A 59 -0.81 6.91 10.04
C ARG A 59 0.01 7.61 8.95
N TYR A 60 1.29 7.74 9.20
CA TYR A 60 2.25 8.36 8.29
C TYR A 60 3.31 7.33 7.92
N ASP A 61 3.23 6.83 6.70
CA ASP A 61 4.01 5.71 6.20
C ASP A 61 5.05 6.19 5.18
N GLY A 62 6.30 5.73 5.32
CA GLY A 62 7.38 5.98 4.40
C GLY A 62 7.94 4.69 3.83
N SER A 63 7.96 4.55 2.51
CA SER A 63 8.45 3.37 1.80
C SER A 63 9.65 3.69 0.92
N SER A 64 10.66 2.80 0.95
CA SER A 64 11.81 2.87 0.05
C SER A 64 11.50 2.46 -1.39
N LYS A 65 10.32 1.87 -1.65
CA LYS A 65 9.87 1.49 -3.00
C LYS A 65 9.60 2.70 -3.90
N PHE A 66 9.37 3.88 -3.30
CA PHE A 66 9.09 5.13 -4.01
C PHE A 66 10.32 6.02 -4.09
N GLY A 67 10.37 6.85 -5.13
CA GLY A 67 11.44 7.80 -5.36
C GLY A 67 11.49 8.96 -4.34
N THR A 68 12.56 9.73 -4.40
CA THR A 68 12.72 10.92 -3.54
C THR A 68 11.55 11.89 -3.74
N GLY A 69 11.01 12.39 -2.63
CA GLY A 69 9.84 13.28 -2.63
C GLY A 69 8.47 12.58 -2.68
N HIS A 70 8.43 11.26 -2.95
CA HIS A 70 7.18 10.49 -3.06
C HIS A 70 7.08 9.33 -2.05
N LYS A 71 8.07 9.20 -1.16
CA LYS A 71 8.17 8.07 -0.21
C LYS A 71 7.08 8.07 0.84
N TRP A 72 6.62 9.24 1.25
CA TRP A 72 5.75 9.40 2.40
C TRP A 72 4.29 9.58 2.01
N GLY A 73 3.41 8.88 2.70
CA GLY A 73 1.96 8.99 2.57
C GLY A 73 1.27 9.17 3.92
N LEU A 74 0.31 10.08 3.99
CA LEU A 74 -0.56 10.28 5.15
C LEU A 74 -1.89 9.56 4.91
N MET A 75 -2.27 8.69 5.87
CA MET A 75 -3.48 7.87 5.86
C MET A 75 -4.32 8.21 7.10
N PRO A 76 -5.13 9.27 7.04
CA PRO A 76 -6.03 9.63 8.14
C PRO A 76 -7.27 8.76 8.14
N SER A 77 -7.83 8.52 9.32
CA SER A 77 -9.17 7.97 9.47
C SER A 77 -9.88 8.56 10.68
N PHE A 78 -11.19 8.64 10.60
CA PHE A 78 -12.03 9.01 11.73
C PHE A 78 -13.29 8.17 11.73
N SER A 79 -13.83 7.93 12.92
CA SER A 79 -15.12 7.29 13.09
C SER A 79 -15.89 7.94 14.22
N LEU A 80 -17.21 8.01 14.04
CA LEU A 80 -18.15 8.49 15.01
C LEU A 80 -19.18 7.39 15.25
N ALA A 81 -19.63 7.27 16.51
CA ALA A 81 -20.73 6.40 16.82
C ALA A 81 -21.59 7.04 17.92
N TRP A 82 -22.91 6.91 17.76
CA TRP A 82 -23.90 7.42 18.66
C TRP A 82 -24.81 6.28 19.14
N ASN A 83 -24.80 6.04 20.44
CA ASN A 83 -25.67 5.08 21.08
C ASN A 83 -26.97 5.76 21.48
N MET A 84 -27.93 5.82 20.56
CA MET A 84 -29.23 6.46 20.76
C MET A 84 -30.06 5.81 21.88
N ALA A 85 -29.92 4.49 22.09
CA ALA A 85 -30.66 3.79 23.13
C ALA A 85 -30.32 4.30 24.53
N GLY A 86 -29.17 4.94 24.73
CA GLY A 86 -28.76 5.57 25.98
C GLY A 86 -29.39 6.98 26.23
N GLU A 87 -30.10 7.54 25.25
CA GLU A 87 -30.69 8.88 25.36
C GLU A 87 -32.00 8.90 26.16
N GLN A 88 -32.26 10.02 26.84
CA GLN A 88 -33.48 10.16 27.65
C GLN A 88 -34.75 10.03 26.83
N PHE A 89 -34.78 10.52 25.61
CA PHE A 89 -35.96 10.43 24.73
C PHE A 89 -36.23 8.99 24.24
N MET A 90 -35.29 8.08 24.40
CA MET A 90 -35.44 6.66 24.04
C MET A 90 -35.92 5.79 25.22
N GLN A 91 -35.96 6.32 26.44
CA GLN A 91 -36.41 5.60 27.64
C GLN A 91 -37.75 4.90 27.47
N PRO A 92 -38.80 5.51 26.86
CA PRO A 92 -40.10 4.85 26.68
C PRO A 92 -40.00 3.55 25.84
N TYR A 93 -38.97 3.40 25.04
CA TYR A 93 -38.77 2.24 24.15
C TYR A 93 -37.82 1.19 24.75
N SER A 94 -37.22 1.45 25.92
CA SER A 94 -36.22 0.57 26.55
C SER A 94 -36.72 -0.83 26.91
N SER A 95 -38.07 -1.00 27.04
CA SER A 95 -38.69 -2.28 27.33
C SER A 95 -38.47 -3.34 26.21
N TRP A 96 -38.35 -2.90 24.98
CA TRP A 96 -38.17 -3.81 23.83
C TRP A 96 -36.92 -3.48 22.98
N LEU A 97 -36.44 -2.24 23.00
CA LEU A 97 -35.26 -1.80 22.25
C LEU A 97 -34.06 -1.67 23.20
N ASN A 98 -33.13 -2.63 23.11
CA ASN A 98 -31.99 -2.70 24.03
C ASN A 98 -30.76 -1.98 23.46
N LYS A 99 -30.63 -1.91 22.14
CA LYS A 99 -29.52 -1.23 21.47
C LYS A 99 -30.02 -0.56 20.19
N LEU A 100 -29.64 0.68 20.02
CA LEU A 100 -29.76 1.42 18.77
C LEU A 100 -28.51 2.29 18.65
N LYS A 101 -27.56 1.87 17.79
CA LYS A 101 -26.29 2.55 17.62
C LYS A 101 -26.07 2.88 16.15
N ILE A 102 -25.86 4.15 15.87
CA ILE A 102 -25.51 4.64 14.53
C ILE A 102 -23.99 4.82 14.49
N ARG A 103 -23.39 4.41 13.39
CA ARG A 103 -21.95 4.52 13.15
C ARG A 103 -21.70 5.20 11.81
N ALA A 104 -20.72 6.09 11.78
CA ALA A 104 -20.21 6.67 10.55
C ALA A 104 -18.69 6.73 10.62
N GLY A 105 -18.02 6.42 9.52
CA GLY A 105 -16.58 6.41 9.45
C GLY A 105 -16.05 6.78 8.07
N TYR A 106 -14.88 7.36 8.08
CA TYR A 106 -14.11 7.64 6.87
C TYR A 106 -12.66 7.25 7.13
N GLY A 107 -12.03 6.61 6.15
CA GLY A 107 -10.64 6.24 6.26
C GLY A 107 -9.94 6.23 4.92
N VAL A 108 -8.65 6.54 4.97
CA VAL A 108 -7.74 6.42 3.83
C VAL A 108 -6.73 5.33 4.15
N THR A 109 -6.58 4.38 3.24
CA THR A 109 -5.52 3.37 3.30
C THR A 109 -4.58 3.53 2.12
N GLY A 110 -3.28 3.24 2.33
CA GLY A 110 -2.26 3.29 1.30
C GLY A 110 -1.86 1.88 0.86
N ASN A 111 -1.68 1.70 -0.44
CA ASN A 111 -1.10 0.51 -1.02
C ASN A 111 0.24 0.85 -1.69
N GLN A 112 1.25 -0.02 -1.49
CA GLN A 112 2.59 0.08 -2.09
C GLN A 112 2.97 -1.20 -2.86
N ASP A 113 1.98 -1.90 -3.39
CA ASP A 113 2.20 -3.16 -4.11
C ASP A 113 2.77 -2.90 -5.51
N ILE A 114 4.04 -2.51 -5.52
CA ILE A 114 4.89 -2.35 -6.69
C ILE A 114 6.21 -3.08 -6.46
N GLU A 115 6.91 -3.37 -7.55
CA GLU A 115 8.24 -3.94 -7.48
C GLU A 115 9.23 -2.97 -6.81
N ASN A 116 10.29 -3.54 -6.21
CA ASN A 116 11.38 -2.74 -5.68
C ASN A 116 12.04 -1.96 -6.82
N TYR A 117 12.43 -0.71 -6.51
CA TYR A 117 13.10 0.18 -7.48
C TYR A 117 12.24 0.54 -8.72
N ALA A 118 10.90 0.41 -8.63
CA ALA A 118 9.97 0.75 -9.73
C ALA A 118 10.14 2.19 -10.25
N TYR A 119 10.63 3.10 -9.42
CA TYR A 119 10.90 4.48 -9.80
C TYR A 119 12.18 4.66 -10.65
N LEU A 120 13.03 3.62 -10.77
CA LEU A 120 14.29 3.64 -11.53
C LEU A 120 14.19 2.80 -12.81
N THR A 121 14.87 3.24 -13.86
CA THR A 121 15.19 2.38 -15.00
C THR A 121 16.46 1.61 -14.67
N LEU A 122 16.35 0.30 -14.54
CA LEU A 122 17.49 -0.56 -14.19
C LEU A 122 18.21 -1.03 -15.44
N TYR A 123 19.55 -1.07 -15.36
CA TYR A 123 20.43 -1.58 -16.39
C TYR A 123 21.22 -2.76 -15.85
N TYR A 124 21.32 -3.82 -16.62
CA TYR A 124 22.08 -5.02 -16.29
C TYR A 124 23.26 -5.16 -17.22
N PRO A 125 24.44 -5.48 -16.70
CA PRO A 125 25.62 -5.78 -17.55
C PRO A 125 25.37 -7.06 -18.33
N GLN A 126 25.74 -7.04 -19.59
CA GLN A 126 25.75 -8.21 -20.46
C GLN A 126 27.03 -8.24 -21.31
N ILE A 127 27.43 -9.42 -21.73
CA ILE A 127 28.51 -9.60 -22.70
C ILE A 127 27.88 -10.19 -23.94
N SER A 128 28.09 -9.53 -25.07
CA SER A 128 27.67 -9.99 -26.37
C SER A 128 28.91 -9.98 -27.30
N ASN A 129 29.23 -11.11 -27.90
CA ASN A 129 30.42 -11.29 -28.80
C ASN A 129 31.71 -10.78 -28.16
N GLY A 130 31.93 -11.03 -26.86
CA GLY A 130 33.11 -10.57 -26.13
C GLY A 130 33.14 -9.08 -25.77
N VAL A 131 32.12 -8.31 -26.13
CA VAL A 131 32.00 -6.90 -25.81
C VAL A 131 31.09 -6.72 -24.61
N ALA A 132 31.57 -6.03 -23.57
CA ALA A 132 30.75 -5.65 -22.41
C ALA A 132 29.77 -4.52 -22.80
N SER A 133 28.51 -4.69 -22.48
CA SER A 133 27.44 -3.73 -22.73
C SER A 133 26.44 -3.74 -21.59
N TYR A 134 25.50 -2.80 -21.62
CA TYR A 134 24.38 -2.72 -20.66
C TYR A 134 23.06 -2.89 -21.38
N ARG A 135 22.18 -3.68 -20.81
CA ARG A 135 20.82 -3.87 -21.28
C ARG A 135 19.85 -3.36 -20.23
N THR A 136 18.76 -2.71 -20.65
CA THR A 136 17.67 -2.37 -19.73
C THR A 136 16.98 -3.62 -19.24
N SER A 137 16.35 -3.54 -18.07
CA SER A 137 15.47 -4.59 -17.54
C SER A 137 14.22 -4.82 -18.41
N GLY A 138 13.98 -3.97 -19.41
CA GLY A 138 12.74 -3.92 -20.17
C GLY A 138 11.66 -3.04 -19.51
N ARG A 139 11.83 -2.68 -18.25
CA ARG A 139 10.92 -1.76 -17.55
C ARG A 139 11.48 -0.34 -17.57
N ARG A 140 10.63 0.61 -17.95
CA ARG A 140 10.90 2.03 -17.81
C ARG A 140 10.56 2.46 -16.38
N GLY A 141 11.50 3.09 -15.68
CA GLY A 141 11.26 3.65 -14.35
C GLY A 141 10.26 4.80 -14.37
N THR A 142 9.50 4.94 -13.28
CA THR A 142 8.51 6.01 -13.09
C THR A 142 8.87 6.81 -11.85
N PRO A 143 9.70 7.87 -11.95
CA PRO A 143 10.19 8.63 -10.79
C PRO A 143 9.08 9.24 -9.93
N GLY A 144 7.93 9.59 -10.52
CA GLY A 144 6.79 10.19 -9.83
C GLY A 144 5.80 9.19 -9.24
N ILE A 145 6.11 7.89 -9.24
CA ILE A 145 5.24 6.88 -8.65
C ILE A 145 5.15 7.07 -7.14
N THR A 146 3.92 6.99 -6.59
CA THR A 146 3.63 7.20 -5.18
C THR A 146 2.56 6.22 -4.70
N TRP A 147 2.16 6.33 -3.45
CA TRP A 147 1.13 5.53 -2.82
C TRP A 147 -0.18 5.55 -3.60
N GLU A 148 -0.73 4.39 -3.90
CA GLU A 148 -2.14 4.24 -4.22
C GLU A 148 -2.97 4.46 -2.97
N LYS A 149 -4.05 5.22 -3.07
CA LYS A 149 -4.92 5.56 -1.94
C LYS A 149 -6.31 5.03 -2.16
N GLN A 150 -6.76 4.22 -1.22
CA GLN A 150 -8.15 3.80 -1.13
C GLN A 150 -8.87 4.63 -0.07
N ARG A 151 -9.92 5.32 -0.47
CA ARG A 151 -10.80 6.08 0.41
C ARG A 151 -12.07 5.28 0.64
N GLN A 152 -12.41 5.09 1.89
CA GLN A 152 -13.60 4.33 2.26
C GLN A 152 -14.46 5.15 3.20
N THR A 153 -15.75 5.26 2.88
CA THR A 153 -16.78 5.84 3.76
C THR A 153 -17.72 4.72 4.17
N ASN A 154 -17.98 4.61 5.47
CA ASN A 154 -18.82 3.57 6.05
C ASN A 154 -19.96 4.21 6.85
N PHE A 155 -21.15 3.62 6.74
CA PHE A 155 -22.29 3.89 7.60
C PHE A 155 -22.79 2.58 8.18
N GLY A 156 -23.06 2.55 9.46
CA GLY A 156 -23.53 1.36 10.15
C GLY A 156 -24.68 1.65 11.10
N LEU A 157 -25.59 0.69 11.24
CA LEU A 157 -26.70 0.72 12.17
C LEU A 157 -26.76 -0.62 12.91
N ASP A 158 -26.61 -0.57 14.23
CA ASP A 158 -26.76 -1.74 15.10
C ASP A 158 -28.06 -1.62 15.89
N ILE A 159 -28.88 -2.66 15.83
CA ILE A 159 -30.15 -2.76 16.55
C ILE A 159 -30.16 -4.05 17.36
N ALA A 160 -30.60 -3.99 18.62
CA ALA A 160 -30.93 -5.17 19.40
C ALA A 160 -32.25 -4.97 20.14
N MET A 161 -33.10 -5.98 20.10
CA MET A 161 -34.47 -5.95 20.61
C MET A 161 -34.79 -7.18 21.46
N TRP A 162 -35.84 -7.04 22.30
CA TRP A 162 -36.43 -8.10 23.12
C TRP A 162 -35.37 -8.82 23.99
N ASN A 163 -34.73 -8.05 24.86
CA ASN A 163 -33.64 -8.55 25.72
C ASN A 163 -32.50 -9.24 24.91
N ASN A 164 -32.11 -8.61 23.81
CA ASN A 164 -31.09 -9.10 22.89
C ASN A 164 -31.43 -10.45 22.19
N ARG A 165 -32.69 -10.86 22.16
CA ARG A 165 -33.10 -12.07 21.42
C ARG A 165 -33.00 -11.88 19.91
N LEU A 166 -33.17 -10.65 19.44
CA LEU A 166 -32.94 -10.29 18.05
C LEU A 166 -31.85 -9.22 18.00
N SER A 167 -30.78 -9.48 17.28
CA SER A 167 -29.76 -8.47 16.97
C SER A 167 -29.48 -8.43 15.47
N MET A 168 -29.38 -7.21 14.93
CA MET A 168 -29.15 -6.95 13.52
C MET A 168 -28.11 -5.85 13.36
N SER A 169 -27.21 -5.99 12.41
CA SER A 169 -26.28 -4.95 11.98
C SER A 169 -26.42 -4.75 10.47
N ILE A 170 -26.57 -3.50 10.07
CA ILE A 170 -26.65 -3.09 8.66
C ILE A 170 -25.50 -2.17 8.41
N ASP A 171 -24.68 -2.49 7.40
CA ASP A 171 -23.52 -1.69 6.99
C ASP A 171 -23.63 -1.34 5.51
N ALA A 172 -23.37 -0.07 5.20
CA ALA A 172 -23.21 0.45 3.86
C ALA A 172 -21.82 1.06 3.73
N PHE A 173 -21.13 0.78 2.63
CA PHE A 173 -19.81 1.33 2.40
C PHE A 173 -19.64 1.80 0.96
N PHE A 174 -18.82 2.83 0.79
CA PHE A 174 -18.42 3.40 -0.50
C PHE A 174 -16.90 3.43 -0.54
N ILE A 175 -16.33 2.88 -1.62
CA ILE A 175 -14.88 2.81 -1.82
C ILE A 175 -14.52 3.52 -3.10
N THR A 176 -13.49 4.37 -3.04
CA THR A 176 -12.88 5.02 -4.20
C THR A 176 -11.37 4.79 -4.13
N ASN A 177 -10.79 4.39 -5.25
CA ASN A 177 -9.35 4.20 -5.38
C ASN A 177 -8.76 5.35 -6.21
N ASP A 178 -7.80 6.05 -5.64
CA ASP A 178 -7.04 7.09 -6.32
C ASP A 178 -5.61 6.59 -6.58
N ASP A 179 -5.04 7.06 -7.68
CA ASP A 179 -3.65 6.79 -8.02
C ASP A 179 -3.32 5.29 -8.16
N LEU A 180 -4.23 4.54 -8.78
CA LEU A 180 -4.13 3.10 -8.94
C LEU A 180 -2.78 2.71 -9.56
N LEU A 181 -2.06 1.82 -8.89
CA LEU A 181 -0.77 1.30 -9.33
C LEU A 181 -0.99 0.16 -10.32
N MET A 182 -0.63 0.37 -11.59
CA MET A 182 -0.84 -0.60 -12.66
C MET A 182 0.40 -0.75 -13.51
N ASN A 183 0.72 -1.99 -13.85
CA ASN A 183 1.72 -2.27 -14.87
C ASN A 183 1.11 -2.03 -16.26
N HIS A 184 1.70 -1.12 -17.04
CA HIS A 184 1.26 -0.77 -18.38
C HIS A 184 2.27 -1.23 -19.41
N SER A 185 1.81 -2.01 -20.39
CA SER A 185 2.63 -2.45 -21.51
C SER A 185 2.94 -1.27 -22.44
N LEU A 186 4.21 -1.12 -22.79
CA LEU A 186 4.67 -0.09 -23.72
C LEU A 186 4.89 -0.69 -25.12
N ASN A 187 4.78 0.16 -26.14
CA ASN A 187 5.17 -0.21 -27.48
C ASN A 187 6.68 -0.47 -27.51
N ARG A 188 7.09 -1.60 -28.09
CA ARG A 188 8.50 -2.04 -28.18
C ARG A 188 9.42 -1.04 -28.91
N THR A 189 8.86 -0.17 -29.73
CA THR A 189 9.61 0.93 -30.37
C THR A 189 10.17 1.94 -29.39
N SER A 190 9.65 1.98 -28.14
CA SER A 190 10.17 2.82 -27.06
C SER A 190 11.47 2.28 -26.43
N GLY A 191 11.88 1.06 -26.76
CA GLY A 191 13.00 0.36 -26.13
C GLY A 191 12.65 -0.30 -24.78
N TYR A 192 11.39 -0.22 -24.37
CA TYR A 192 10.88 -0.79 -23.13
C TYR A 192 9.66 -1.67 -23.39
N THR A 193 9.40 -2.64 -22.51
CA THR A 193 8.25 -3.53 -22.59
C THR A 193 7.10 -3.06 -21.72
N ASN A 194 7.41 -2.48 -20.56
CA ASN A 194 6.42 -2.05 -19.60
C ASN A 194 6.89 -0.85 -18.75
N THR A 195 5.95 -0.25 -18.04
CA THR A 195 6.17 0.77 -17.00
C THR A 195 5.09 0.65 -15.95
N ASP A 196 5.39 0.98 -14.71
CA ASP A 196 4.36 1.16 -13.70
C ASP A 196 3.76 2.55 -13.89
N ARG A 197 2.46 2.63 -13.99
CA ARG A 197 1.74 3.87 -14.23
C ARG A 197 0.71 4.09 -13.13
N LYS A 198 0.61 5.34 -12.69
CA LYS A 198 -0.45 5.87 -11.89
C LYS A 198 -1.65 6.14 -12.81
N SER A 199 -2.79 5.49 -12.58
CA SER A 199 -4.02 5.79 -13.28
C SER A 199 -4.88 6.72 -12.42
N VAL A 200 -5.39 7.77 -13.03
CA VAL A 200 -6.46 8.59 -12.45
C VAL A 200 -7.77 8.01 -13.00
N VAL A 201 -8.55 7.41 -12.13
CA VAL A 201 -9.92 6.94 -12.43
C VAL A 201 -10.90 7.93 -11.83
#